data_c06c2b670999905109bc0617d27bcfc9
#
_entry.id   c06c2b670999905109bc0617d27bcfc9
#
_cell.length_a   1.000
_cell.length_b   1.000
_cell.length_c   1.000
_cell.angle_alpha   90.00
_cell.angle_beta   90.00
_cell.angle_gamma   90.00
#
_symmetry.space_group_name_H-M   'P 1'
#
loop_
_entity.id
_entity.type
_entity.pdbx_description
1 polymer ?
#
loop_
_entity_poly.entity_id
_entity_poly.type
_entity_poly.pdbx_seq_one_letter_code
_entity_poly.pdbx_strand_id
1 'polypeptide(L)'
;MKLRRECICKEEIRIKKEAESVKRFKKLFALFTAFSLLFSAFLVTPVHAENNADVLISQLIGFYTDYMEDAVTDIERVLVELKSVDKKKGEAWDQIMHYWLEVNGPDFTHVGEVPKDLPNDNSMSVVILGFALNDDGTMKQELIGRLETGLAIAKDYPQSYVVVTGGGTAKHNPNVTEGGLMGDWLLEHGLDASRLIVENRARDTVGNAKNTYEVLKTKYKTVNKVVLVTSDYHVSRGCILCYTKFVLEGLENNSEPLSIISNSGYKTGSLGYESVELQARGICQMAGINVQSVPRKQKLSVLTKLEIKQNKEHIKGEEADLTITAFYDNGFSRDVTKEAILTGFDKNKEEDQTITITHSENNHTITEEFKVVAKKTEVVPDKKQGTKKEEKDKTPAKTGDNTPVSYTHLRAHETRGN
;
A
#
# COMPACT_ATOMS: atom_id res chain seq x y z
N MET A 1 -20.38 15.19 36.63
CA MET A 1 -19.53 16.05 35.78
C MET A 1 -18.08 15.54 35.60
N LYS A 2 -17.42 14.98 36.61
CA LYS A 2 -16.03 14.48 36.53
C LYS A 2 -15.85 13.28 35.56
N LEU A 3 -16.73 12.29 35.61
CA LEU A 3 -16.72 11.09 34.74
C LEU A 3 -16.90 11.41 33.25
N ARG A 4 -17.63 12.47 32.91
CA ARG A 4 -17.84 12.86 31.50
C ARG A 4 -16.61 13.58 30.90
N ARG A 5 -15.81 14.27 31.74
CA ARG A 5 -14.54 14.89 31.31
C ARG A 5 -13.43 13.86 31.12
N GLU A 6 -13.38 12.81 31.95
CA GLU A 6 -12.39 11.73 31.79
C GLU A 6 -12.67 10.86 30.54
N CYS A 7 -13.93 10.65 30.19
CA CYS A 7 -14.30 9.93 28.97
C CYS A 7 -13.92 10.72 27.71
N ILE A 8 -14.19 12.02 27.69
CA ILE A 8 -13.83 12.92 26.56
C ILE A 8 -12.31 13.01 26.39
N CYS A 9 -11.56 13.11 27.48
CA CYS A 9 -10.11 13.16 27.43
C CYS A 9 -9.46 11.85 26.91
N LYS A 10 -10.03 10.70 27.27
CA LYS A 10 -9.58 9.39 26.74
C LYS A 10 -9.91 9.24 25.25
N GLU A 11 -11.06 9.73 24.82
CA GLU A 11 -11.49 9.73 23.42
C GLU A 11 -10.59 10.65 22.56
N GLU A 12 -10.26 11.84 23.04
CA GLU A 12 -9.34 12.76 22.35
C GLU A 12 -7.90 12.20 22.26
N ILE A 13 -7.45 11.48 23.28
CA ILE A 13 -6.14 10.82 23.25
C ILE A 13 -6.14 9.65 22.26
N ARG A 14 -7.25 8.89 22.18
CA ARG A 14 -7.42 7.80 21.21
C ARG A 14 -7.40 8.34 19.77
N ILE A 15 -8.20 9.38 19.50
CA ILE A 15 -8.26 10.02 18.18
C ILE A 15 -6.90 10.61 17.77
N LYS A 16 -6.15 11.20 18.71
CA LYS A 16 -4.78 11.67 18.41
C LYS A 16 -3.81 10.53 18.09
N LYS A 17 -3.86 9.42 18.83
CA LYS A 17 -3.03 8.25 18.55
C LYS A 17 -3.40 7.60 17.20
N GLU A 18 -4.69 7.51 16.89
CA GLU A 18 -5.18 7.01 15.60
C GLU A 18 -4.74 7.94 14.44
N ALA A 19 -4.83 9.26 14.61
CA ALA A 19 -4.38 10.23 13.61
C ALA A 19 -2.85 10.22 13.40
N GLU A 20 -2.07 9.94 14.45
CA GLU A 20 -0.61 9.77 14.35
C GLU A 20 -0.25 8.44 13.66
N SER A 21 -0.97 7.36 13.94
CA SER A 21 -0.83 6.08 13.27
C SER A 21 -1.10 6.22 11.76
N VAL A 22 -2.21 6.86 11.38
CA VAL A 22 -2.55 7.15 9.98
C VAL A 22 -1.49 8.01 9.28
N LYS A 23 -0.92 9.01 9.97
CA LYS A 23 0.18 9.82 9.41
C LYS A 23 1.45 9.00 9.20
N ARG A 24 1.76 8.08 10.11
CA ARG A 24 2.90 7.14 9.97
C ARG A 24 2.66 6.20 8.80
N PHE A 25 1.45 5.65 8.67
CA PHE A 25 1.08 4.73 7.59
C PHE A 25 1.15 5.39 6.20
N LYS A 26 0.60 6.61 6.04
CA LYS A 26 0.71 7.37 4.78
C LYS A 26 2.16 7.73 4.43
N LYS A 27 3.02 7.93 5.42
CA LYS A 27 4.46 8.15 5.21
C LYS A 27 5.18 6.85 4.80
N LEU A 28 4.84 5.69 5.37
CA LEU A 28 5.40 4.40 4.95
C LEU A 28 5.03 4.06 3.50
N PHE A 29 3.78 4.30 3.10
CA PHE A 29 3.29 3.98 1.75
C PHE A 29 4.03 4.76 0.64
N ALA A 30 4.45 5.99 0.92
CA ALA A 30 5.23 6.80 -0.04
C ALA A 30 6.69 6.32 -0.20
N LEU A 31 7.18 5.43 0.68
CA LEU A 31 8.57 4.96 0.68
C LEU A 31 8.85 3.84 -0.32
N PHE A 32 7.85 3.04 -0.67
CA PHE A 32 8.04 1.84 -1.47
C PHE A 32 8.25 2.06 -2.97
N THR A 33 8.03 3.25 -3.50
CA THR A 33 8.16 3.53 -4.95
C THR A 33 9.56 3.98 -5.39
N ALA A 34 10.55 4.08 -4.51
CA ALA A 34 11.85 4.70 -4.81
C ALA A 34 13.10 3.81 -4.59
N PHE A 35 12.96 2.49 -4.33
CA PHE A 35 14.13 1.66 -4.01
C PHE A 35 14.49 0.66 -5.11
N SER A 36 15.05 1.14 -6.20
CA SER A 36 15.94 0.36 -7.06
C SER A 36 17.13 1.24 -7.40
N LEU A 37 18.30 0.88 -6.88
CA LEU A 37 19.66 1.34 -7.17
C LEU A 37 20.38 1.91 -5.94
N LEU A 38 21.09 1.01 -5.24
CA LEU A 38 22.47 1.19 -4.79
C LEU A 38 22.90 -0.03 -3.96
N PHE A 39 23.37 -1.04 -4.66
CA PHE A 39 24.01 -2.20 -4.04
C PHE A 39 25.51 -1.92 -3.90
N SER A 40 26.00 -1.62 -2.72
CA SER A 40 27.42 -1.81 -2.36
C SER A 40 27.56 -3.22 -1.76
N ALA A 41 28.25 -4.06 -2.52
CA ALA A 41 28.52 -5.44 -2.17
C ALA A 41 29.33 -5.54 -0.86
N PHE A 42 28.68 -5.95 0.22
CA PHE A 42 29.37 -6.59 1.32
C PHE A 42 29.42 -8.09 1.05
N LEU A 43 30.61 -8.62 0.90
CA LEU A 43 30.88 -10.07 0.87
C LEU A 43 30.52 -10.66 2.23
N VAL A 44 29.28 -11.10 2.36
CA VAL A 44 28.89 -12.03 3.41
C VAL A 44 29.33 -13.40 2.93
N THR A 45 30.29 -14.02 3.62
CA THR A 45 30.65 -15.43 3.39
C THR A 45 29.39 -16.29 3.59
N PRO A 46 29.01 -17.15 2.63
CA PRO A 46 27.83 -17.96 2.76
C PRO A 46 28.05 -19.01 3.85
N VAL A 47 27.38 -18.85 4.96
CA VAL A 47 27.08 -20.00 5.85
C VAL A 47 26.08 -20.84 5.07
N HIS A 48 26.46 -22.06 4.70
CA HIS A 48 25.59 -23.02 4.06
C HIS A 48 24.46 -23.42 5.03
N ALA A 49 23.36 -22.67 5.00
CA ALA A 49 22.05 -23.19 5.36
C ALA A 49 21.31 -23.37 4.03
N GLU A 50 20.58 -24.47 3.86
CA GLU A 50 19.61 -24.62 2.78
C GLU A 50 18.60 -23.48 2.90
N ASN A 51 18.90 -22.34 2.26
CA ASN A 51 17.99 -21.21 2.17
C ASN A 51 16.91 -21.55 1.14
N ASN A 52 16.03 -22.46 1.53
CA ASN A 52 14.84 -22.74 0.74
C ASN A 52 13.95 -21.49 0.78
N ALA A 53 13.50 -21.01 -0.37
CA ALA A 53 12.58 -19.89 -0.47
C ALA A 53 11.35 -20.05 0.45
N ASP A 54 10.88 -21.28 0.66
CA ASP A 54 9.74 -21.58 1.53
C ASP A 54 10.04 -21.33 3.02
N VAL A 55 11.29 -21.47 3.46
CA VAL A 55 11.73 -21.10 4.82
C VAL A 55 11.65 -19.59 4.99
N LEU A 56 12.15 -18.83 4.01
CA LEU A 56 12.08 -17.36 4.05
C LEU A 56 10.65 -16.85 4.00
N ILE A 57 9.80 -17.45 3.18
CA ILE A 57 8.37 -17.15 3.13
C ILE A 57 7.71 -17.43 4.49
N SER A 58 8.05 -18.56 5.13
CA SER A 58 7.55 -18.88 6.48
C SER A 58 7.97 -17.84 7.51
N GLN A 59 9.21 -17.31 7.42
CA GLN A 59 9.69 -16.24 8.29
C GLN A 59 8.90 -14.95 8.07
N LEU A 60 8.65 -14.54 6.81
CA LEU A 60 7.81 -13.37 6.48
C LEU A 60 6.43 -13.47 7.14
N ILE A 61 5.77 -14.62 6.96
CA ILE A 61 4.45 -14.86 7.53
C ILE A 61 4.50 -14.78 9.06
N GLY A 62 5.53 -15.39 9.68
CA GLY A 62 5.71 -15.39 11.13
C GLY A 62 5.95 -13.99 11.69
N PHE A 63 6.83 -13.21 11.09
CA PHE A 63 7.10 -11.83 11.50
C PHE A 63 5.84 -10.98 11.47
N TYR A 64 5.12 -10.99 10.34
CA TYR A 64 3.91 -10.19 10.22
C TYR A 64 2.81 -10.65 11.19
N THR A 65 2.64 -11.97 11.37
CA THR A 65 1.61 -12.52 12.27
C THR A 65 1.82 -12.10 13.73
N ASP A 66 3.08 -12.02 14.16
CA ASP A 66 3.41 -11.72 15.56
C ASP A 66 3.54 -10.22 15.84
N TYR A 67 3.95 -9.41 14.86
CA TYR A 67 4.39 -8.04 15.10
C TYR A 67 3.78 -6.99 14.16
N MET A 68 3.10 -7.43 13.08
CA MET A 68 2.49 -6.52 12.09
C MET A 68 3.48 -5.46 11.58
N GLU A 69 3.12 -4.18 11.68
CA GLU A 69 3.95 -3.05 11.25
C GLU A 69 5.27 -2.91 12.04
N ASP A 70 5.35 -3.42 13.25
CA ASP A 70 6.58 -3.39 14.05
C ASP A 70 7.69 -4.28 13.45
N ALA A 71 7.34 -5.24 12.58
CA ALA A 71 8.29 -6.13 11.91
C ALA A 71 8.74 -5.64 10.51
N VAL A 72 8.39 -4.43 10.08
CA VAL A 72 8.66 -3.97 8.70
C VAL A 72 10.13 -4.11 8.32
N THR A 73 11.06 -3.75 9.19
CA THR A 73 12.51 -3.89 8.95
C THR A 73 12.93 -5.34 8.75
N ASP A 74 12.42 -6.26 9.56
CA ASP A 74 12.74 -7.69 9.42
C ASP A 74 12.10 -8.31 8.18
N ILE A 75 10.88 -7.88 7.84
CA ILE A 75 10.20 -8.25 6.60
C ILE A 75 11.00 -7.78 5.39
N GLU A 76 11.45 -6.52 5.34
CA GLU A 76 12.30 -6.00 4.27
C GLU A 76 13.60 -6.79 4.14
N ARG A 77 14.28 -7.08 5.25
CA ARG A 77 15.48 -7.90 5.27
C ARG A 77 15.25 -9.29 4.65
N VAL A 78 14.20 -9.99 5.07
CA VAL A 78 13.88 -11.33 4.55
C VAL A 78 13.46 -11.26 3.08
N LEU A 79 12.76 -10.22 2.64
CA LEU A 79 12.42 -10.00 1.23
C LEU A 79 13.66 -9.77 0.36
N VAL A 80 14.66 -9.03 0.84
CA VAL A 80 15.93 -8.88 0.15
C VAL A 80 16.64 -10.23 -0.01
N GLU A 81 16.67 -11.03 1.04
CA GLU A 81 17.24 -12.38 1.01
C GLU A 81 16.44 -13.29 0.05
N LEU A 82 15.12 -13.30 0.11
CA LEU A 82 14.27 -14.07 -0.78
C LEU A 82 14.46 -13.69 -2.26
N LYS A 83 14.58 -12.38 -2.57
CA LYS A 83 14.88 -11.91 -3.92
C LYS A 83 16.27 -12.36 -4.41
N SER A 84 17.23 -12.57 -3.51
CA SER A 84 18.56 -13.07 -3.85
C SER A 84 18.56 -14.58 -4.16
N VAL A 85 17.68 -15.33 -3.51
CA VAL A 85 17.51 -16.80 -3.71
C VAL A 85 16.62 -17.08 -4.93
N ASP A 86 15.48 -16.41 -5.01
CA ASP A 86 14.51 -16.51 -6.10
C ASP A 86 13.89 -15.13 -6.37
N LYS A 87 14.42 -14.46 -7.38
CA LYS A 87 13.99 -13.10 -7.71
C LYS A 87 12.47 -12.99 -7.96
N LYS A 88 11.91 -13.92 -8.74
CA LYS A 88 10.47 -13.86 -9.09
C LYS A 88 9.57 -14.13 -7.88
N LYS A 89 9.91 -15.14 -7.07
CA LYS A 89 9.20 -15.38 -5.81
C LYS A 89 9.35 -14.18 -4.86
N GLY A 90 10.56 -13.61 -4.75
CA GLY A 90 10.81 -12.45 -3.92
C GLY A 90 9.99 -11.23 -4.34
N GLU A 91 9.87 -10.94 -5.64
CA GLU A 91 9.03 -9.86 -6.16
C GLU A 91 7.53 -10.11 -5.91
N ALA A 92 7.07 -11.36 -6.04
CA ALA A 92 5.69 -11.72 -5.73
C ALA A 92 5.36 -11.58 -4.24
N TRP A 93 6.26 -12.06 -3.37
CA TRP A 93 6.06 -11.94 -1.92
C TRP A 93 6.22 -10.52 -1.41
N ASP A 94 7.03 -9.71 -2.05
CA ASP A 94 7.11 -8.28 -1.80
C ASP A 94 5.73 -7.62 -2.00
N GLN A 95 5.06 -7.88 -3.12
CA GLN A 95 3.70 -7.41 -3.38
C GLN A 95 2.70 -7.91 -2.32
N ILE A 96 2.77 -9.21 -1.96
CA ILE A 96 1.87 -9.81 -0.97
C ILE A 96 2.06 -9.18 0.40
N MET A 97 3.29 -9.01 0.86
CA MET A 97 3.58 -8.44 2.19
C MET A 97 3.16 -6.97 2.29
N HIS A 98 3.38 -6.18 1.23
CA HIS A 98 2.92 -4.81 1.15
C HIS A 98 1.40 -4.70 1.23
N TYR A 99 0.72 -5.51 0.42
CA TYR A 99 -0.73 -5.51 0.42
C TYR A 99 -1.29 -6.02 1.77
N TRP A 100 -0.58 -6.93 2.44
CA TRP A 100 -0.99 -7.41 3.76
C TRP A 100 -0.89 -6.32 4.84
N LEU A 101 0.14 -5.47 4.77
CA LEU A 101 0.23 -4.26 5.59
C LEU A 101 -0.93 -3.30 5.29
N GLU A 102 -1.21 -3.08 3.99
CA GLU A 102 -2.26 -2.15 3.55
C GLU A 102 -3.66 -2.56 4.02
N VAL A 103 -4.03 -3.83 3.86
CA VAL A 103 -5.39 -4.31 4.20
C VAL A 103 -5.73 -4.25 5.68
N ASN A 104 -4.73 -4.20 6.55
CA ASN A 104 -4.89 -4.05 8.00
C ASN A 104 -4.75 -2.59 8.46
N GLY A 105 -4.56 -1.67 7.53
CA GLY A 105 -4.53 -0.24 7.80
C GLY A 105 -5.93 0.32 8.14
N PRO A 106 -5.99 1.43 8.89
CA PRO A 106 -7.25 1.95 9.46
C PRO A 106 -8.24 2.46 8.40
N ASP A 107 -7.75 2.89 7.24
CA ASP A 107 -8.57 3.51 6.19
C ASP A 107 -8.82 2.55 5.00
N PHE A 108 -8.49 1.27 5.13
CA PHE A 108 -8.58 0.33 4.01
C PHE A 108 -10.02 -0.06 3.66
N THR A 109 -10.86 -0.29 4.67
CA THR A 109 -12.22 -0.80 4.47
C THR A 109 -13.21 0.32 4.20
N HIS A 110 -13.85 0.30 3.03
CA HIS A 110 -14.96 1.20 2.67
C HIS A 110 -16.28 0.61 3.17
N VAL A 111 -16.81 1.12 4.27
CA VAL A 111 -18.00 0.54 4.92
C VAL A 111 -19.30 1.18 4.41
N GLY A 112 -20.13 0.40 3.74
CA GLY A 112 -21.41 0.82 3.21
C GLY A 112 -21.34 1.85 2.07
N GLU A 113 -20.17 1.98 1.44
CA GLU A 113 -19.94 2.94 0.37
C GLU A 113 -19.92 2.24 -0.99
N VAL A 114 -20.44 2.93 -2.01
CA VAL A 114 -20.20 2.57 -3.41
C VAL A 114 -18.92 3.28 -3.86
N PRO A 115 -17.85 2.53 -4.18
CA PRO A 115 -16.60 3.14 -4.64
C PRO A 115 -16.80 3.94 -5.91
N LYS A 116 -16.10 5.08 -6.04
CA LYS A 116 -16.19 5.99 -7.20
C LYS A 116 -15.01 5.81 -8.14
N ASP A 117 -15.16 6.34 -9.34
CA ASP A 117 -14.09 6.42 -10.36
C ASP A 117 -13.54 5.04 -10.78
N LEU A 118 -14.37 4.00 -10.71
CA LEU A 118 -14.02 2.66 -11.15
C LEU A 118 -14.28 2.50 -12.66
N PRO A 119 -13.59 1.55 -13.33
CA PRO A 119 -13.89 1.23 -14.73
C PRO A 119 -15.32 0.72 -14.91
N ASN A 120 -16.05 1.29 -15.87
CA ASN A 120 -17.38 0.80 -16.22
C ASN A 120 -17.33 0.05 -17.56
N ASP A 121 -16.69 -1.10 -17.54
CA ASP A 121 -16.52 -1.98 -18.69
C ASP A 121 -16.38 -3.45 -18.24
N ASN A 122 -16.26 -4.38 -19.19
CA ASN A 122 -16.14 -5.81 -18.95
C ASN A 122 -14.74 -6.24 -18.46
N SER A 123 -13.83 -5.32 -18.20
CA SER A 123 -12.56 -5.60 -17.53
C SER A 123 -12.69 -5.68 -16.01
N MET A 124 -13.82 -5.23 -15.45
CA MET A 124 -14.08 -5.21 -14.02
C MET A 124 -15.12 -6.26 -13.61
N SER A 125 -14.94 -6.83 -12.43
CA SER A 125 -15.92 -7.68 -11.77
C SER A 125 -16.12 -7.28 -10.31
N VAL A 126 -17.37 -7.21 -9.87
CA VAL A 126 -17.76 -7.12 -8.46
C VAL A 126 -17.84 -8.54 -7.91
N VAL A 127 -17.00 -8.89 -6.95
CA VAL A 127 -16.93 -10.22 -6.34
C VAL A 127 -17.55 -10.17 -4.96
N ILE A 128 -18.70 -10.84 -4.77
CA ILE A 128 -19.44 -10.90 -3.51
C ILE A 128 -19.14 -12.23 -2.82
N LEU A 129 -18.51 -12.17 -1.65
CA LEU A 129 -18.20 -13.37 -0.87
C LEU A 129 -19.44 -13.89 -0.14
N GLY A 130 -19.63 -15.18 -0.16
CA GLY A 130 -20.69 -15.88 0.57
C GLY A 130 -20.59 -15.78 2.08
N PHE A 131 -21.65 -16.13 2.74
CA PHE A 131 -21.74 -16.25 4.19
C PHE A 131 -22.59 -17.46 4.54
N ALA A 132 -22.17 -18.24 5.53
CA ALA A 132 -22.78 -19.51 5.89
C ALA A 132 -24.30 -19.38 6.07
N LEU A 133 -25.03 -20.25 5.38
CA LEU A 133 -26.49 -20.34 5.44
C LEU A 133 -27.00 -20.73 6.83
N ASN A 134 -28.30 -20.55 7.07
CA ASN A 134 -28.99 -21.19 8.16
C ASN A 134 -29.00 -22.72 7.96
N ASP A 135 -29.22 -23.48 9.03
CA ASP A 135 -29.22 -24.95 8.96
C ASP A 135 -30.29 -25.51 8.01
N ASP A 136 -31.39 -24.79 7.80
CA ASP A 136 -32.46 -25.14 6.87
C ASP A 136 -32.18 -24.78 5.40
N GLY A 137 -31.09 -24.06 5.14
CA GLY A 137 -30.69 -23.63 3.80
C GLY A 137 -31.15 -22.22 3.42
N THR A 138 -31.76 -21.48 4.31
CA THR A 138 -32.11 -20.07 4.04
C THR A 138 -30.92 -19.13 4.24
N MET A 139 -30.93 -18.00 3.51
CA MET A 139 -29.91 -16.95 3.68
C MET A 139 -30.06 -16.23 5.01
N LYS A 140 -28.94 -15.94 5.66
CA LYS A 140 -28.89 -15.04 6.81
C LYS A 140 -28.95 -13.58 6.36
N GLN A 141 -29.43 -12.71 7.23
CA GLN A 141 -29.53 -11.27 6.95
C GLN A 141 -28.18 -10.64 6.54
N GLU A 142 -27.09 -11.13 7.10
CA GLU A 142 -25.74 -10.65 6.75
C GLU A 142 -25.38 -10.97 5.30
N LEU A 143 -25.76 -12.15 4.78
CA LEU A 143 -25.57 -12.49 3.38
C LEU A 143 -26.40 -11.59 2.45
N ILE A 144 -27.63 -11.30 2.83
CA ILE A 144 -28.50 -10.37 2.10
C ILE A 144 -27.88 -8.97 2.07
N GLY A 145 -27.33 -8.47 3.19
CA GLY A 145 -26.67 -7.17 3.24
C GLY A 145 -25.42 -7.08 2.35
N ARG A 146 -24.64 -8.17 2.21
CA ARG A 146 -23.54 -8.24 1.23
C ARG A 146 -24.06 -8.15 -0.21
N LEU A 147 -25.18 -8.82 -0.50
CA LEU A 147 -25.84 -8.77 -1.82
C LEU A 147 -26.35 -7.37 -2.15
N GLU A 148 -27.01 -6.71 -1.20
CA GLU A 148 -27.48 -5.32 -1.35
C GLU A 148 -26.32 -4.37 -1.65
N THR A 149 -25.20 -4.51 -0.92
CA THR A 149 -23.97 -3.73 -1.13
C THR A 149 -23.38 -3.97 -2.53
N GLY A 150 -23.24 -5.22 -2.92
CA GLY A 150 -22.70 -5.58 -4.25
C GLY A 150 -23.62 -5.17 -5.40
N LEU A 151 -24.95 -5.29 -5.22
CA LEU A 151 -25.93 -4.86 -6.22
C LEU A 151 -25.92 -3.33 -6.40
N ALA A 152 -25.72 -2.56 -5.34
CA ALA A 152 -25.58 -1.11 -5.44
C ALA A 152 -24.38 -0.74 -6.33
N ILE A 153 -23.22 -1.36 -6.12
CA ILE A 153 -22.03 -1.17 -6.98
C ILE A 153 -22.35 -1.60 -8.41
N ALA A 154 -22.96 -2.78 -8.61
CA ALA A 154 -23.29 -3.30 -9.93
C ALA A 154 -24.27 -2.43 -10.72
N LYS A 155 -25.12 -1.65 -10.04
CA LYS A 155 -26.04 -0.67 -10.66
C LYS A 155 -25.31 0.58 -11.13
N ASP A 156 -24.32 1.05 -10.36
CA ASP A 156 -23.51 2.23 -10.74
C ASP A 156 -22.53 1.89 -11.86
N TYR A 157 -22.13 0.61 -11.95
CA TYR A 157 -21.20 0.09 -12.99
C TYR A 157 -21.88 -0.96 -13.87
N PRO A 158 -22.84 -0.61 -14.73
CA PRO A 158 -23.72 -1.57 -15.42
C PRO A 158 -23.01 -2.44 -16.47
N GLN A 159 -21.76 -2.17 -16.83
CA GLN A 159 -20.98 -3.00 -17.76
C GLN A 159 -20.05 -4.02 -17.07
N SER A 160 -19.92 -3.95 -15.73
CA SER A 160 -19.11 -4.91 -14.96
C SER A 160 -19.79 -6.27 -14.85
N TYR A 161 -19.00 -7.33 -14.68
CA TYR A 161 -19.51 -8.62 -14.23
C TYR A 161 -19.77 -8.62 -12.72
N VAL A 162 -20.62 -9.54 -12.26
CA VAL A 162 -20.87 -9.80 -10.84
C VAL A 162 -20.62 -11.27 -10.57
N VAL A 163 -19.64 -11.57 -9.73
CA VAL A 163 -19.35 -12.92 -9.24
C VAL A 163 -19.95 -13.07 -7.86
N VAL A 164 -20.72 -14.13 -7.65
CA VAL A 164 -21.10 -14.62 -6.32
C VAL A 164 -20.37 -15.93 -6.05
N THR A 165 -19.77 -16.08 -4.86
CA THR A 165 -18.95 -17.24 -4.54
C THR A 165 -19.28 -17.80 -3.15
N GLY A 166 -19.57 -19.11 -3.08
CA GLY A 166 -19.89 -19.83 -1.85
C GLY A 166 -20.62 -21.14 -2.12
N GLY A 167 -20.19 -22.19 -1.46
CA GLY A 167 -20.72 -23.55 -1.61
C GLY A 167 -21.84 -23.90 -0.66
N GLY A 168 -22.06 -25.19 -0.46
CA GLY A 168 -23.08 -25.71 0.47
C GLY A 168 -22.58 -25.67 1.91
N THR A 169 -23.24 -24.88 2.75
CA THR A 169 -22.96 -24.74 4.19
C THR A 169 -24.14 -25.07 5.07
N ALA A 170 -25.33 -25.29 4.48
CA ALA A 170 -26.53 -25.66 5.23
C ALA A 170 -26.45 -27.09 5.75
N LYS A 171 -26.61 -27.27 7.05
CA LYS A 171 -26.46 -28.56 7.72
C LYS A 171 -27.55 -29.58 7.34
N HIS A 172 -28.78 -29.10 7.19
CA HIS A 172 -29.94 -29.96 6.89
C HIS A 172 -30.34 -29.90 5.40
N ASN A 173 -29.67 -29.09 4.58
CA ASN A 173 -29.95 -28.95 3.17
C ASN A 173 -28.63 -28.85 2.34
N PRO A 174 -27.86 -29.94 2.20
CA PRO A 174 -26.54 -29.90 1.60
C PRO A 174 -26.52 -29.62 0.10
N ASN A 175 -27.68 -29.69 -0.56
CA ASN A 175 -27.80 -29.41 -2.00
C ASN A 175 -27.97 -27.92 -2.32
N VAL A 176 -28.27 -27.12 -1.33
CA VAL A 176 -28.37 -25.65 -1.47
C VAL A 176 -26.98 -25.02 -1.26
N THR A 177 -26.62 -24.12 -2.14
CA THR A 177 -25.35 -23.41 -2.09
C THR A 177 -25.55 -21.94 -1.87
N GLU A 178 -24.61 -21.29 -1.16
CA GLU A 178 -24.60 -19.84 -0.99
C GLU A 178 -24.61 -19.14 -2.36
N GLY A 179 -23.69 -19.50 -3.26
CA GLY A 179 -23.59 -18.90 -4.59
C GLY A 179 -24.87 -19.06 -5.43
N GLY A 180 -25.53 -20.21 -5.33
CA GLY A 180 -26.82 -20.42 -6.02
C GLY A 180 -27.89 -19.45 -5.53
N LEU A 181 -28.14 -19.42 -4.21
CA LEU A 181 -29.12 -18.51 -3.62
C LEU A 181 -28.79 -17.02 -3.83
N MET A 182 -27.49 -16.66 -3.77
CA MET A 182 -27.03 -15.31 -4.05
C MET A 182 -27.31 -14.91 -5.50
N GLY A 183 -27.09 -15.84 -6.43
CA GLY A 183 -27.39 -15.62 -7.85
C GLY A 183 -28.88 -15.40 -8.10
N ASP A 184 -29.72 -16.29 -7.56
CA ASP A 184 -31.19 -16.18 -7.68
C ASP A 184 -31.69 -14.85 -7.11
N TRP A 185 -31.22 -14.47 -5.92
CA TRP A 185 -31.57 -13.20 -5.29
C TRP A 185 -31.20 -11.98 -6.15
N LEU A 186 -29.99 -11.96 -6.72
CA LEU A 186 -29.54 -10.86 -7.57
C LEU A 186 -30.40 -10.72 -8.84
N LEU A 187 -30.78 -11.84 -9.46
CA LEU A 187 -31.66 -11.84 -10.63
C LEU A 187 -33.06 -11.32 -10.28
N GLU A 188 -33.64 -11.75 -9.15
CA GLU A 188 -34.91 -11.27 -8.64
C GLU A 188 -34.90 -9.75 -8.34
N HIS A 189 -33.70 -9.19 -8.00
CA HIS A 189 -33.52 -7.76 -7.69
C HIS A 189 -32.99 -6.93 -8.88
N GLY A 190 -33.06 -7.51 -10.09
CA GLY A 190 -32.87 -6.81 -11.36
C GLY A 190 -31.45 -6.78 -11.90
N LEU A 191 -30.53 -7.66 -11.44
CA LEU A 191 -29.26 -7.87 -12.11
C LEU A 191 -29.50 -8.58 -13.45
N ASP A 192 -28.86 -8.10 -14.52
CA ASP A 192 -28.89 -8.78 -15.83
C ASP A 192 -28.16 -10.13 -15.74
N ALA A 193 -28.85 -11.20 -16.16
CA ALA A 193 -28.31 -12.56 -16.12
C ALA A 193 -27.01 -12.73 -16.93
N SER A 194 -26.81 -11.94 -17.99
CA SER A 194 -25.58 -11.98 -18.80
C SER A 194 -24.34 -11.52 -18.05
N ARG A 195 -24.52 -10.79 -16.93
CA ARG A 195 -23.44 -10.28 -16.10
C ARG A 195 -23.15 -11.17 -14.89
N LEU A 196 -24.07 -12.09 -14.56
CA LEU A 196 -23.97 -12.92 -13.36
C LEU A 196 -23.04 -14.12 -13.59
N ILE A 197 -22.13 -14.32 -12.66
CA ILE A 197 -21.22 -15.46 -12.58
C ILE A 197 -21.41 -16.14 -11.22
N VAL A 198 -21.88 -17.39 -11.24
CA VAL A 198 -22.11 -18.17 -10.02
C VAL A 198 -20.97 -19.17 -9.82
N GLU A 199 -20.27 -19.02 -8.70
CA GLU A 199 -19.32 -20.00 -8.17
C GLU A 199 -19.95 -20.63 -6.90
N ASN A 200 -20.18 -21.93 -6.89
CA ASN A 200 -20.94 -22.62 -5.85
C ASN A 200 -20.21 -23.83 -5.23
N ARG A 201 -18.88 -23.88 -5.32
CA ARG A 201 -18.04 -24.97 -4.79
C ARG A 201 -17.25 -24.61 -3.55
N ALA A 202 -17.01 -23.31 -3.34
CA ALA A 202 -16.18 -22.82 -2.25
C ALA A 202 -16.79 -23.11 -0.88
N ARG A 203 -15.99 -23.59 0.07
CA ARG A 203 -16.43 -23.90 1.44
C ARG A 203 -15.85 -22.97 2.49
N ASP A 204 -14.90 -22.16 2.11
CA ASP A 204 -14.20 -21.20 2.94
C ASP A 204 -13.64 -20.04 2.09
N THR A 205 -13.03 -19.05 2.72
CA THR A 205 -12.49 -17.87 2.04
C THR A 205 -11.33 -18.24 1.09
N VAL A 206 -10.54 -19.27 1.41
CA VAL A 206 -9.48 -19.76 0.51
C VAL A 206 -10.10 -20.35 -0.75
N GLY A 207 -11.17 -21.14 -0.60
CA GLY A 207 -11.95 -21.66 -1.72
C GLY A 207 -12.57 -20.56 -2.56
N ASN A 208 -13.14 -19.53 -1.93
CA ASN A 208 -13.69 -18.36 -2.63
C ASN A 208 -12.62 -17.72 -3.54
N ALA A 209 -11.43 -17.45 -3.02
CA ALA A 209 -10.34 -16.86 -3.77
C ALA A 209 -9.87 -17.74 -4.94
N LYS A 210 -9.63 -19.03 -4.68
CA LYS A 210 -9.17 -20.01 -5.69
C LYS A 210 -10.18 -20.17 -6.82
N ASN A 211 -11.44 -20.40 -6.47
CA ASN A 211 -12.47 -20.70 -7.47
C ASN A 211 -12.88 -19.44 -8.26
N THR A 212 -12.88 -18.26 -7.61
CA THR A 212 -13.08 -16.98 -8.31
C THR A 212 -11.99 -16.74 -9.34
N TYR A 213 -10.71 -16.92 -8.97
CA TYR A 213 -9.60 -16.79 -9.91
C TYR A 213 -9.78 -17.75 -11.09
N GLU A 214 -10.03 -19.04 -10.81
CA GLU A 214 -10.21 -20.06 -11.84
C GLU A 214 -11.30 -19.67 -12.86
N VAL A 215 -12.49 -19.27 -12.37
CA VAL A 215 -13.59 -18.94 -13.26
C VAL A 215 -13.33 -17.67 -14.08
N LEU A 216 -12.72 -16.65 -13.49
CA LEU A 216 -12.40 -15.41 -14.18
C LEU A 216 -11.32 -15.65 -15.26
N LYS A 217 -10.23 -16.31 -14.95
CA LYS A 217 -9.13 -16.55 -15.91
C LYS A 217 -9.45 -17.54 -17.00
N THR A 218 -10.35 -18.51 -16.76
CA THR A 218 -10.71 -19.50 -17.79
C THR A 218 -11.84 -19.06 -18.70
N LYS A 219 -12.87 -18.42 -18.16
CA LYS A 219 -14.11 -18.10 -18.89
C LYS A 219 -14.29 -16.61 -19.19
N TYR A 220 -13.81 -15.73 -18.33
CA TYR A 220 -14.01 -14.28 -18.41
C TYR A 220 -12.68 -13.54 -18.53
N LYS A 221 -11.89 -13.88 -19.54
CA LYS A 221 -10.49 -13.47 -19.73
C LYS A 221 -10.29 -11.94 -19.89
N THR A 222 -11.34 -11.19 -20.17
CA THR A 222 -11.30 -9.73 -20.21
C THR A 222 -11.19 -9.14 -18.81
N VAL A 223 -11.66 -9.85 -17.78
CA VAL A 223 -11.61 -9.37 -16.40
C VAL A 223 -10.17 -9.40 -15.88
N ASN A 224 -9.69 -8.25 -15.46
CA ASN A 224 -8.40 -8.09 -14.80
C ASN A 224 -8.48 -7.21 -13.54
N LYS A 225 -9.66 -6.67 -13.24
CA LYS A 225 -9.92 -5.81 -12.07
C LYS A 225 -11.07 -6.35 -11.26
N VAL A 226 -10.90 -6.34 -9.94
CA VAL A 226 -11.87 -6.87 -8.96
C VAL A 226 -12.20 -5.81 -7.93
N VAL A 227 -13.50 -5.65 -7.64
CA VAL A 227 -14.01 -4.97 -6.45
C VAL A 227 -14.54 -6.04 -5.51
N LEU A 228 -13.99 -6.14 -4.31
CA LEU A 228 -14.37 -7.18 -3.35
C LEU A 228 -15.47 -6.68 -2.42
N VAL A 229 -16.54 -7.47 -2.26
CA VAL A 229 -17.66 -7.16 -1.37
C VAL A 229 -17.84 -8.29 -0.35
N THR A 230 -17.89 -7.92 0.93
CA THR A 230 -18.16 -8.85 2.04
C THR A 230 -18.65 -8.06 3.26
N SER A 231 -18.68 -8.63 4.47
CA SER A 231 -18.95 -7.89 5.70
C SER A 231 -17.76 -7.02 6.10
N ASP A 232 -18.00 -5.88 6.73
CA ASP A 232 -16.99 -4.90 7.13
C ASP A 232 -15.80 -5.52 7.88
N TYR A 233 -16.06 -6.34 8.89
CA TYR A 233 -15.01 -7.03 9.66
C TYR A 233 -14.22 -8.08 8.85
N HIS A 234 -14.75 -8.51 7.69
CA HIS A 234 -14.15 -9.57 6.86
C HIS A 234 -13.41 -9.05 5.62
N VAL A 235 -13.45 -7.75 5.34
CA VAL A 235 -12.84 -7.15 4.15
C VAL A 235 -11.34 -7.43 4.08
N SER A 236 -10.60 -7.17 5.15
CA SER A 236 -9.14 -7.37 5.18
C SER A 236 -8.76 -8.81 4.82
N ARG A 237 -9.41 -9.82 5.42
CA ARG A 237 -9.13 -11.22 5.12
C ARG A 237 -9.55 -11.62 3.71
N GLY A 238 -10.71 -11.18 3.26
CA GLY A 238 -11.18 -11.43 1.90
C GLY A 238 -10.21 -10.88 0.87
N CYS A 239 -9.79 -9.65 1.03
CA CYS A 239 -8.87 -8.96 0.12
C CYS A 239 -7.49 -9.61 0.11
N ILE A 240 -6.85 -9.84 1.28
CA ILE A 240 -5.50 -10.44 1.29
C ILE A 240 -5.48 -11.85 0.72
N LEU A 241 -6.49 -12.67 0.98
CA LEU A 241 -6.52 -14.02 0.44
C LEU A 241 -6.76 -14.03 -1.07
N CYS A 242 -7.67 -13.18 -1.58
CA CYS A 242 -7.83 -13.04 -3.03
C CYS A 242 -6.56 -12.51 -3.70
N TYR A 243 -5.94 -11.47 -3.12
CA TYR A 243 -4.72 -10.88 -3.66
C TYR A 243 -3.55 -11.88 -3.68
N THR A 244 -3.32 -12.59 -2.57
CA THR A 244 -2.31 -13.66 -2.50
C THR A 244 -2.51 -14.69 -3.60
N LYS A 245 -3.75 -15.17 -3.80
CA LYS A 245 -4.06 -16.12 -4.88
C LYS A 245 -3.75 -15.53 -6.26
N PHE A 246 -4.14 -14.29 -6.51
CA PHE A 246 -3.95 -13.65 -7.81
C PHE A 246 -2.48 -13.46 -8.14
N VAL A 247 -1.67 -13.04 -7.16
CA VAL A 247 -0.22 -12.86 -7.33
C VAL A 247 0.50 -14.18 -7.54
N LEU A 248 0.21 -15.21 -6.72
CA LEU A 248 0.86 -16.52 -6.84
C LEU A 248 0.51 -17.21 -8.16
N GLU A 249 -0.73 -17.13 -8.61
CA GLU A 249 -1.13 -17.67 -9.92
C GLU A 249 -0.52 -16.88 -11.09
N GLY A 250 -0.40 -15.57 -10.94
CA GLY A 250 0.33 -14.74 -11.91
C GLY A 250 1.79 -15.19 -12.04
N LEU A 251 2.45 -15.47 -10.92
CA LEU A 251 3.80 -16.00 -10.87
C LEU A 251 3.91 -17.37 -11.55
N GLU A 252 3.04 -18.33 -11.18
CA GLU A 252 3.05 -19.68 -11.74
C GLU A 252 2.79 -19.71 -13.26
N ASN A 253 1.86 -18.87 -13.72
CA ASN A 253 1.48 -18.81 -15.13
C ASN A 253 2.28 -17.80 -15.95
N ASN A 254 3.24 -17.11 -15.35
CA ASN A 254 4.03 -16.02 -15.96
C ASN A 254 3.12 -14.99 -16.66
N SER A 255 2.07 -14.57 -15.96
CA SER A 255 1.03 -13.64 -16.44
C SER A 255 0.76 -12.55 -15.42
N GLU A 256 0.23 -11.41 -15.89
CA GLU A 256 -0.21 -10.35 -14.98
C GLU A 256 -1.30 -10.86 -14.03
N PRO A 257 -1.20 -10.59 -12.71
CA PRO A 257 -2.20 -10.95 -11.74
C PRO A 257 -3.51 -10.18 -11.96
N LEU A 258 -4.61 -10.68 -11.40
CA LEU A 258 -5.81 -9.88 -11.23
C LEU A 258 -5.56 -8.80 -10.17
N SER A 259 -6.04 -7.58 -10.40
CA SER A 259 -5.88 -6.47 -9.45
C SER A 259 -7.14 -6.31 -8.61
N ILE A 260 -7.00 -6.19 -7.29
CA ILE A 260 -8.09 -5.72 -6.42
C ILE A 260 -7.97 -4.20 -6.39
N ILE A 261 -8.92 -3.51 -7.02
CA ILE A 261 -8.87 -2.06 -7.21
C ILE A 261 -9.71 -1.30 -6.18
N SER A 262 -10.61 -1.99 -5.47
CA SER A 262 -11.41 -1.43 -4.38
C SER A 262 -12.09 -2.54 -3.59
N ASN A 263 -12.73 -2.16 -2.50
CA ASN A 263 -13.55 -3.03 -1.68
C ASN A 263 -14.80 -2.29 -1.18
N SER A 264 -15.78 -3.04 -0.66
CA SER A 264 -16.89 -2.46 0.09
C SER A 264 -17.39 -3.46 1.13
N GLY A 265 -17.49 -3.00 2.38
CA GLY A 265 -17.97 -3.79 3.51
C GLY A 265 -19.43 -3.54 3.82
N TYR A 266 -20.29 -4.58 3.83
CA TYR A 266 -21.59 -4.45 4.44
C TYR A 266 -21.43 -4.15 5.93
N LYS A 267 -22.10 -3.09 6.40
CA LYS A 267 -22.03 -2.65 7.80
C LYS A 267 -22.80 -3.59 8.71
N THR A 268 -22.11 -4.44 9.44
CA THR A 268 -22.72 -5.39 10.36
C THR A 268 -23.05 -4.80 11.73
N GLY A 269 -22.37 -3.70 12.10
CA GLY A 269 -22.37 -3.17 13.46
C GLY A 269 -21.51 -3.99 14.43
N SER A 270 -20.83 -5.02 13.95
CA SER A 270 -19.85 -5.78 14.73
C SER A 270 -18.54 -4.97 14.87
N LEU A 271 -18.00 -4.93 16.09
CA LEU A 271 -16.67 -4.36 16.35
C LEU A 271 -15.55 -5.41 16.22
N GLY A 272 -15.89 -6.61 15.71
CA GLY A 272 -14.92 -7.69 15.54
C GLY A 272 -14.01 -7.42 14.36
N TYR A 273 -12.70 -7.31 14.63
CA TYR A 273 -11.68 -7.42 13.60
C TYR A 273 -11.33 -8.90 13.43
N GLU A 274 -11.23 -9.36 12.19
CA GLU A 274 -10.68 -10.69 11.95
C GLU A 274 -9.20 -10.70 12.30
N SER A 275 -8.78 -11.75 13.01
CA SER A 275 -7.41 -11.85 13.48
C SER A 275 -6.44 -12.07 12.31
N VAL A 276 -5.29 -11.43 12.36
CA VAL A 276 -4.15 -11.64 11.45
C VAL A 276 -3.75 -13.12 11.37
N GLU A 277 -3.94 -13.86 12.46
CA GLU A 277 -3.74 -15.31 12.51
C GLU A 277 -4.60 -16.09 11.50
N LEU A 278 -5.85 -15.70 11.29
CA LEU A 278 -6.73 -16.33 10.28
C LEU A 278 -6.31 -15.98 8.85
N GLN A 279 -5.81 -14.76 8.65
CA GLN A 279 -5.21 -14.33 7.38
C GLN A 279 -3.95 -15.17 7.09
N ALA A 280 -3.03 -15.28 8.06
CA ALA A 280 -1.80 -16.07 7.95
C ALA A 280 -2.06 -17.54 7.58
N ARG A 281 -3.05 -18.18 8.23
CA ARG A 281 -3.44 -19.57 7.92
C ARG A 281 -3.89 -19.73 6.47
N GLY A 282 -4.69 -18.80 5.99
CA GLY A 282 -5.15 -18.81 4.59
C GLY A 282 -4.01 -18.58 3.60
N ILE A 283 -3.12 -17.67 3.89
CA ILE A 283 -1.90 -17.39 3.09
C ILE A 283 -1.02 -18.65 3.03
N CYS A 284 -0.74 -19.28 4.20
CA CYS A 284 0.02 -20.53 4.25
C CYS A 284 -0.62 -21.62 3.37
N GLN A 285 -1.94 -21.80 3.45
CA GLN A 285 -2.66 -22.80 2.63
C GLN A 285 -2.53 -22.51 1.14
N MET A 286 -2.52 -21.24 0.73
CA MET A 286 -2.35 -20.86 -0.68
C MET A 286 -0.92 -21.03 -1.17
N ALA A 287 0.05 -20.72 -0.32
CA ALA A 287 1.47 -20.85 -0.61
C ALA A 287 2.01 -22.29 -0.48
N GLY A 288 1.19 -23.25 -0.03
CA GLY A 288 1.65 -24.61 0.24
C GLY A 288 2.56 -24.73 1.46
N ILE A 289 2.57 -23.72 2.34
CA ILE A 289 3.36 -23.69 3.57
C ILE A 289 2.60 -24.41 4.69
N ASN A 290 3.32 -25.30 5.40
CA ASN A 290 2.75 -25.89 6.62
C ASN A 290 2.67 -24.83 7.73
N VAL A 291 1.47 -24.52 8.19
CA VAL A 291 1.24 -23.56 9.31
C VAL A 291 2.06 -23.89 10.53
N GLN A 292 2.30 -25.17 10.82
CA GLN A 292 3.10 -25.61 11.97
C GLN A 292 4.60 -25.30 11.83
N SER A 293 5.08 -25.07 10.61
CA SER A 293 6.48 -24.72 10.33
C SER A 293 6.75 -23.22 10.37
N VAL A 294 5.71 -22.39 10.48
CA VAL A 294 5.86 -20.94 10.57
C VAL A 294 6.53 -20.57 11.90
N PRO A 295 7.72 -19.97 11.87
CA PRO A 295 8.42 -19.60 13.11
C PRO A 295 7.66 -18.48 13.83
N ARG A 296 7.46 -18.65 15.12
CA ARG A 296 6.71 -17.69 15.94
C ARG A 296 7.65 -17.00 16.93
N LYS A 297 7.30 -15.77 17.31
CA LYS A 297 8.05 -14.96 18.28
C LYS A 297 9.53 -14.81 17.88
N GLN A 298 9.78 -14.62 16.59
CA GLN A 298 11.10 -14.32 16.08
C GLN A 298 11.63 -13.04 16.74
N LYS A 299 12.93 -12.97 16.98
CA LYS A 299 13.55 -11.77 17.55
C LYS A 299 13.53 -10.65 16.49
N LEU A 300 12.96 -9.50 16.85
CA LEU A 300 13.04 -8.30 16.01
C LEU A 300 14.46 -7.74 16.02
N SER A 301 14.82 -7.14 14.89
CA SER A 301 16.06 -6.40 14.73
C SER A 301 16.10 -5.19 15.65
N VAL A 302 17.27 -4.91 16.23
CA VAL A 302 17.49 -3.79 17.13
C VAL A 302 18.26 -2.69 16.41
N LEU A 303 17.70 -1.50 16.38
CA LEU A 303 18.36 -0.30 15.86
C LEU A 303 19.61 0.02 16.67
N THR A 304 20.80 0.09 16.02
CA THR A 304 22.10 0.26 16.68
C THR A 304 22.81 1.56 16.33
N LYS A 305 22.57 2.12 15.13
CA LYS A 305 23.27 3.31 14.63
C LYS A 305 22.45 4.02 13.57
N LEU A 306 22.58 5.35 13.50
CA LEU A 306 22.21 6.15 12.33
C LEU A 306 23.50 6.64 11.64
N GLU A 307 23.48 6.66 10.31
CA GLU A 307 24.48 7.31 9.49
C GLU A 307 23.80 8.37 8.63
N ILE A 308 24.29 9.61 8.75
CA ILE A 308 23.70 10.76 8.08
C ILE A 308 24.68 11.25 7.02
N LYS A 309 24.19 11.44 5.80
CA LYS A 309 24.93 12.00 4.69
C LYS A 309 24.19 13.18 4.10
N GLN A 310 24.85 14.32 3.96
CA GLN A 310 24.34 15.42 3.17
C GLN A 310 24.69 15.18 1.69
N ASN A 311 23.68 15.23 0.81
CA ASN A 311 23.86 14.94 -0.62
C ASN A 311 24.31 16.19 -1.40
N LYS A 312 23.84 17.38 -1.01
CA LYS A 312 24.26 18.65 -1.57
C LYS A 312 24.29 19.74 -0.50
N GLU A 313 25.09 20.78 -0.70
CA GLU A 313 25.08 21.97 0.16
C GLU A 313 23.69 22.62 0.17
N HIS A 314 23.25 23.07 1.34
CA HIS A 314 21.95 23.70 1.51
C HIS A 314 21.89 25.04 0.76
N ILE A 315 20.82 25.26 0.04
CA ILE A 315 20.48 26.51 -0.64
C ILE A 315 19.27 27.12 0.07
N LYS A 316 19.34 28.41 0.39
CA LYS A 316 18.25 29.15 1.02
C LYS A 316 16.91 28.93 0.31
N GLY A 317 15.88 28.59 1.06
CA GLY A 317 14.53 28.30 0.58
C GLY A 317 14.29 26.83 0.24
N GLU A 318 15.31 25.99 0.19
CA GLU A 318 15.19 24.56 -0.05
C GLU A 318 15.20 23.75 1.27
N GLU A 319 14.62 22.56 1.27
CA GLU A 319 14.78 21.60 2.37
C GLU A 319 16.19 21.01 2.37
N ALA A 320 16.66 20.52 3.53
CA ALA A 320 17.94 19.83 3.61
C ALA A 320 17.91 18.53 2.81
N ASP A 321 18.85 18.36 1.89
CA ASP A 321 18.96 17.15 1.07
C ASP A 321 19.91 16.16 1.77
N LEU A 322 19.30 15.26 2.55
CA LEU A 322 19.98 14.29 3.38
C LEU A 322 19.60 12.86 2.98
N THR A 323 20.50 11.93 3.25
CA THR A 323 20.21 10.49 3.32
C THR A 323 20.52 10.02 4.73
N ILE A 324 19.57 9.36 5.37
CA ILE A 324 19.69 8.83 6.73
C ILE A 324 19.54 7.32 6.66
N THR A 325 20.60 6.60 7.01
CA THR A 325 20.64 5.14 7.00
C THR A 325 20.63 4.60 8.42
N ALA A 326 19.66 3.75 8.73
CA ALA A 326 19.60 3.00 9.98
C ALA A 326 20.34 1.68 9.86
N PHE A 327 21.11 1.30 10.88
CA PHE A 327 21.83 0.04 10.99
C PHE A 327 21.28 -0.77 12.17
N TYR A 328 21.24 -2.09 12.02
CA TYR A 328 20.64 -3.01 12.96
C TYR A 328 21.64 -4.05 13.49
N ASP A 329 21.33 -4.66 14.64
CA ASP A 329 22.19 -5.63 15.34
C ASP A 329 22.48 -6.90 14.53
N ASN A 330 21.69 -7.19 13.52
CA ASN A 330 21.85 -8.34 12.61
C ASN A 330 22.66 -8.00 11.32
N GLY A 331 23.20 -6.79 11.21
CA GLY A 331 23.97 -6.32 10.06
C GLY A 331 23.14 -5.79 8.89
N PHE A 332 21.82 -5.80 8.99
CA PHE A 332 20.94 -5.15 8.02
C PHE A 332 21.00 -3.63 8.15
N SER A 333 20.77 -2.93 7.03
CA SER A 333 20.63 -1.48 7.03
C SER A 333 19.58 -1.05 6.01
N ARG A 334 18.88 0.04 6.28
CA ARG A 334 17.89 0.61 5.38
C ARG A 334 17.87 2.14 5.43
N ASP A 335 17.34 2.73 4.38
CA ASP A 335 17.11 4.18 4.31
C ASP A 335 15.86 4.55 5.13
N VAL A 336 16.06 5.40 6.12
CA VAL A 336 15.01 5.91 7.01
C VAL A 336 14.82 7.43 6.88
N THR A 337 15.31 8.02 5.78
CA THR A 337 15.30 9.47 5.56
C THR A 337 13.90 10.08 5.73
N LYS A 338 12.87 9.38 5.27
CA LYS A 338 11.50 9.85 5.34
C LYS A 338 10.80 9.58 6.68
N GLU A 339 11.36 8.69 7.49
CA GLU A 339 10.82 8.27 8.78
C GLU A 339 11.47 9.03 9.94
N ALA A 340 12.72 9.45 9.76
CA ALA A 340 13.46 10.21 10.75
C ALA A 340 12.86 11.60 10.95
N ILE A 341 12.87 12.04 12.20
CA ILE A 341 12.40 13.37 12.61
C ILE A 341 13.59 14.30 12.64
N LEU A 342 13.52 15.38 11.85
CA LEU A 342 14.53 16.45 11.83
C LEU A 342 14.00 17.63 12.64
N THR A 343 14.81 18.16 13.54
CA THR A 343 14.52 19.36 14.32
C THR A 343 15.70 20.35 14.28
N GLY A 344 15.41 21.66 14.40
CA GLY A 344 16.43 22.70 14.42
C GLY A 344 16.87 23.21 13.04
N PHE A 345 16.29 22.70 11.94
CA PHE A 345 16.57 23.20 10.60
C PHE A 345 15.65 24.35 10.19
N ASP A 346 16.22 25.40 9.66
CA ASP A 346 15.51 26.53 9.05
C ASP A 346 16.00 26.73 7.61
N LYS A 347 15.15 26.41 6.66
CA LYS A 347 15.48 26.48 5.22
C LYS A 347 15.79 27.90 4.73
N ASN A 348 15.42 28.93 5.48
CA ASN A 348 15.66 30.33 5.08
C ASN A 348 17.01 30.88 5.53
N LYS A 349 17.81 30.13 6.29
CA LYS A 349 19.15 30.52 6.67
C LYS A 349 20.16 30.22 5.57
N GLU A 350 21.19 31.08 5.47
CA GLU A 350 22.28 30.92 4.49
C GLU A 350 23.60 30.47 5.16
N GLU A 351 23.55 30.09 6.42
CA GLU A 351 24.70 29.66 7.22
C GLU A 351 24.61 28.17 7.53
N ASP A 352 25.74 27.57 7.89
CA ASP A 352 25.79 26.20 8.41
C ASP A 352 24.89 26.08 9.64
N GLN A 353 24.14 24.98 9.74
CA GLN A 353 23.21 24.75 10.82
C GLN A 353 23.49 23.39 11.48
N THR A 354 23.44 23.34 12.80
CA THR A 354 23.39 22.06 13.52
C THR A 354 21.94 21.67 13.73
N ILE A 355 21.58 20.47 13.29
CA ILE A 355 20.25 19.90 13.41
C ILE A 355 20.29 18.64 14.25
N THR A 356 19.15 18.30 14.84
CA THR A 356 18.98 17.04 15.56
C THR A 356 18.13 16.09 14.73
N ILE A 357 18.61 14.85 14.54
CA ILE A 357 17.94 13.81 13.79
C ILE A 357 17.62 12.67 14.75
N THR A 358 16.34 12.30 14.83
CA THR A 358 15.86 11.21 15.70
C THR A 358 15.11 10.17 14.87
N HIS A 359 15.46 8.92 15.07
CA HIS A 359 14.69 7.78 14.53
C HIS A 359 14.38 6.81 15.66
N SER A 360 13.14 6.29 15.66
CA SER A 360 12.64 5.36 16.67
C SER A 360 11.98 4.17 16.01
N GLU A 361 12.37 2.98 16.42
CA GLU A 361 11.79 1.73 15.95
C GLU A 361 11.85 0.68 17.07
N ASN A 362 10.79 -0.12 17.25
CA ASN A 362 10.71 -1.21 18.22
C ASN A 362 11.17 -0.82 19.64
N ASN A 363 10.73 0.33 20.15
CA ASN A 363 11.12 0.92 21.43
C ASN A 363 12.62 1.29 21.56
N HIS A 364 13.37 1.30 20.47
CA HIS A 364 14.74 1.81 20.41
C HIS A 364 14.72 3.16 19.70
N THR A 365 15.39 4.13 20.32
CA THR A 365 15.50 5.50 19.78
C THR A 365 16.95 5.88 19.69
N ILE A 366 17.39 6.36 18.54
CA ILE A 366 18.69 6.97 18.35
C ILE A 366 18.50 8.43 17.93
N THR A 367 19.28 9.31 18.55
CA THR A 367 19.31 10.73 18.25
C THR A 367 20.75 11.15 17.96
N GLU A 368 20.95 11.81 16.83
CA GLU A 368 22.26 12.29 16.37
C GLU A 368 22.18 13.78 16.04
N GLU A 369 23.27 14.49 16.36
CA GLU A 369 23.44 15.87 15.87
C GLU A 369 24.21 15.84 14.55
N PHE A 370 23.74 16.62 13.59
CA PHE A 370 24.37 16.69 12.27
C PHE A 370 24.53 18.14 11.81
N LYS A 371 25.68 18.45 11.23
CA LYS A 371 25.96 19.78 10.68
C LYS A 371 25.59 19.82 9.20
N VAL A 372 24.52 20.55 8.89
CA VAL A 372 24.14 20.87 7.50
C VAL A 372 24.99 22.03 7.02
N VAL A 373 25.77 21.80 5.97
CA VAL A 373 26.66 22.80 5.34
C VAL A 373 25.86 23.60 4.32
N ALA A 374 25.92 24.91 4.42
CA ALA A 374 25.27 25.82 3.48
C ALA A 374 26.19 26.17 2.29
N LYS A 375 25.58 26.39 1.13
CA LYS A 375 26.28 26.88 -0.05
C LYS A 375 26.73 28.34 0.17
N LYS A 376 28.02 28.57 0.15
CA LYS A 376 28.56 29.93 0.29
C LYS A 376 28.29 30.74 -0.98
N THR A 377 27.58 31.83 -0.84
CA THR A 377 27.43 32.81 -1.92
C THR A 377 28.79 33.48 -2.13
N GLU A 378 29.42 33.29 -3.30
CA GLU A 378 30.64 34.05 -3.64
C GLU A 378 30.28 35.53 -3.65
N VAL A 379 30.82 36.28 -2.68
CA VAL A 379 30.77 37.72 -2.71
C VAL A 379 31.71 38.21 -3.82
N VAL A 380 31.15 38.48 -4.99
CA VAL A 380 31.90 39.16 -6.05
C VAL A 380 32.28 40.54 -5.51
N PRO A 381 33.57 40.88 -5.36
CA PRO A 381 33.96 42.20 -4.83
C PRO A 381 33.48 43.27 -5.82
N ASP A 382 32.71 44.20 -5.29
CA ASP A 382 32.21 45.36 -6.03
C ASP A 382 33.38 46.13 -6.62
N LYS A 383 33.54 46.12 -7.94
CA LYS A 383 34.54 46.94 -8.62
C LYS A 383 34.20 48.40 -8.37
N LYS A 384 34.94 49.06 -7.49
CA LYS A 384 34.91 50.52 -7.29
C LYS A 384 34.85 51.20 -8.65
N GLN A 385 33.71 51.86 -8.92
CA GLN A 385 33.59 52.81 -10.03
C GLN A 385 34.58 53.94 -9.82
N GLY A 386 35.59 53.96 -10.67
CA GLY A 386 36.49 55.12 -10.79
C GLY A 386 35.75 56.28 -11.42
N THR A 387 35.67 57.36 -10.66
CA THR A 387 35.22 58.67 -11.11
C THR A 387 35.99 59.10 -12.35
N LYS A 388 35.33 59.22 -13.50
CA LYS A 388 35.82 60.03 -14.63
C LYS A 388 34.98 61.30 -14.78
N LYS A 389 35.74 62.40 -14.80
CA LYS A 389 35.30 63.77 -14.99
C LYS A 389 34.56 63.95 -16.34
N GLU A 390 33.57 64.82 -16.26
CA GLU A 390 32.87 65.42 -17.39
C GLU A 390 33.83 66.15 -18.36
N GLU A 391 33.60 65.95 -19.65
CA GLU A 391 33.96 66.95 -20.68
C GLU A 391 32.81 67.00 -21.72
N LYS A 392 32.26 68.23 -21.85
CA LYS A 392 31.22 68.60 -22.83
C LYS A 392 31.84 68.69 -24.23
N ASP A 393 31.21 68.24 -25.27
CA ASP A 393 30.81 69.14 -26.37
C ASP A 393 30.01 68.41 -27.49
N LYS A 394 28.91 69.07 -27.86
CA LYS A 394 28.24 69.24 -29.15
C LYS A 394 27.70 68.06 -30.00
N THR A 395 26.39 68.11 -30.13
CA THR A 395 25.48 67.59 -31.18
C THR A 395 25.90 68.04 -32.60
N PRO A 396 25.37 67.52 -33.78
CA PRO A 396 23.97 67.06 -33.95
C PRO A 396 23.70 65.90 -34.94
N ALA A 397 22.52 65.32 -34.80
CA ALA A 397 21.47 65.01 -35.78
C ALA A 397 21.59 63.83 -36.76
N LYS A 398 20.58 63.08 -36.71
CA LYS A 398 19.59 62.59 -37.71
C LYS A 398 19.56 61.07 -38.04
N THR A 399 18.34 60.63 -37.82
CA THR A 399 17.40 59.79 -38.59
C THR A 399 17.57 58.30 -38.51
N GLY A 400 16.54 57.71 -37.91
CA GLY A 400 15.45 56.99 -38.55
C GLY A 400 15.67 55.47 -38.46
N ASP A 401 14.90 54.73 -37.84
CA ASP A 401 13.68 54.13 -38.30
C ASP A 401 13.09 53.16 -37.27
N ASN A 402 11.80 53.13 -37.22
CA ASN A 402 10.96 52.27 -36.37
C ASN A 402 10.98 50.82 -36.88
N THR A 403 10.93 49.84 -35.98
CA THR A 403 9.84 48.86 -35.98
C THR A 403 9.90 47.95 -34.75
N PRO A 404 8.77 47.57 -34.17
CA PRO A 404 8.67 46.78 -32.95
C PRO A 404 8.63 45.28 -33.30
N VAL A 405 9.28 44.45 -32.49
CA VAL A 405 9.14 42.99 -32.55
C VAL A 405 8.28 42.51 -31.41
N SER A 406 7.19 41.87 -31.84
CA SER A 406 6.14 41.33 -30.99
C SER A 406 6.57 40.05 -30.23
N TYR A 407 6.07 39.96 -29.01
CA TYR A 407 6.05 38.71 -28.24
C TYR A 407 5.03 37.75 -28.84
N THR A 408 5.45 36.53 -29.09
CA THR A 408 4.53 35.41 -29.36
C THR A 408 4.65 34.35 -28.29
N HIS A 409 3.55 34.19 -27.55
CA HIS A 409 3.29 33.03 -26.70
C HIS A 409 3.11 31.78 -27.58
N LEU A 410 3.77 30.68 -27.20
CA LEU A 410 3.46 29.36 -27.71
C LEU A 410 2.73 28.55 -26.67
N ARG A 411 1.45 28.33 -26.90
CA ARG A 411 0.61 27.31 -26.29
C ARG A 411 0.97 25.94 -26.88
N ALA A 412 1.14 24.95 -26.04
CA ALA A 412 1.18 23.55 -26.45
C ALA A 412 -0.24 23.07 -26.76
N HIS A 413 -0.40 22.49 -27.93
CA HIS A 413 -1.61 21.79 -28.39
C HIS A 413 -1.43 20.29 -28.16
N GLU A 414 -2.44 19.68 -27.51
CA GLU A 414 -2.72 18.24 -27.59
C GLU A 414 -2.91 17.80 -29.05
N THR A 415 -2.41 16.64 -29.37
CA THR A 415 -2.88 15.88 -30.54
C THR A 415 -3.34 14.49 -30.10
N ARG A 416 -4.64 14.28 -30.22
CA ARG A 416 -5.29 12.97 -30.37
C ARG A 416 -4.91 12.39 -31.74
N GLY A 417 -4.87 11.07 -31.82
CA GLY A 417 -4.98 10.39 -33.09
C GLY A 417 -4.55 8.94 -33.11
N ASN A 418 -5.55 8.13 -33.21
CA ASN A 418 -5.81 6.77 -33.68
C ASN A 418 -5.42 5.60 -32.78
#